data_cb731939e13ed6a502aa2d07139d8f79
#
_entry.id   cb731939e13ed6a502aa2d07139d8f79
#
_cell.length_a   1.000
_cell.length_b   1.000
_cell.length_c   1.000
_cell.angle_alpha   90.00
_cell.angle_beta   90.00
_cell.angle_gamma   90.00
#
_symmetry.space_group_name_H-M   'P 1'
#
loop_
_entity.id
_entity.type
_entity.pdbx_description
1 polymer ?
#
loop_
_entity_poly.entity_id
_entity_poly.type
_entity_poly.pdbx_seq_one_letter_code
_entity_poly.pdbx_strand_id
1 'polypeptide(L)'
;MRAPLASTQIVLSEVTKSYDTRVVLDRVSCTVRPGERVGVVGDNGSGKSTLLRLLAGRERPDHGEVTVTAPGGTGHLAQTLDLSPDARVGEAVDLALADLCALEHRIRAAEALLHRAGPEELAAYGDLLAAYEARGGRDARRRVATTLRRLGERTDIDPDRRLGTLSGGQRSRLALAAALAAEPELLLLDEPTNDLDDEAVAWLEEHLRARRGTLVAVTHDRLFLDRVTTAVLEVDADRRTVRRFGNGYGGFLAGRAAERARREREYEEWREEVRSAERLADTNIGRFAAIPRKLPRGFSGAGAFRARSRTHGAASRIRTARERLHRLTENPVPPPPRPLTFTGRFIEGAAGAVELAGAAVPGRLEPVTLELAPGERLLVTGPNGAGKSTLLHVLAGELPPVQGVVRTPARVGLLRQDDPWAAERRSTVELFGPEYADRFVAGLGLLNPADLARPVRTLSAGQRRKLELARLVARPLDLLLLDEPTNHLAPAVVEELEAALAHFGGTLVVVTHDRRLRAGFRGRRLELQREPAASRR
;
A
#
# COMPACT_ATOMS: atom_id res chain seq x y z
N MET A 1 -25.51 33.35 8.89
CA MET A 1 -24.90 33.15 7.57
C MET A 1 -24.04 31.90 7.63
N ARG A 2 -24.22 30.93 6.73
CA ARG A 2 -23.36 29.73 6.67
C ARG A 2 -21.98 30.16 6.14
N ALA A 3 -20.90 29.79 6.84
CA ALA A 3 -19.55 30.01 6.37
C ALA A 3 -19.37 29.43 4.95
N PRO A 4 -18.56 30.09 4.09
CA PRO A 4 -18.34 29.62 2.74
C PRO A 4 -17.78 28.19 2.75
N LEU A 5 -18.20 27.39 1.79
CA LEU A 5 -17.69 26.04 1.52
C LEU A 5 -16.15 26.07 1.45
N ALA A 6 -15.53 25.04 1.98
CA ALA A 6 -14.07 24.83 2.01
C ALA A 6 -13.38 25.41 0.76
N SER A 7 -12.46 26.35 0.98
CA SER A 7 -11.63 26.95 -0.08
C SER A 7 -10.27 26.28 -0.20
N THR A 8 -10.05 25.20 0.58
CA THR A 8 -8.79 24.46 0.58
C THR A 8 -8.46 23.91 -0.79
N GLN A 9 -7.37 24.37 -1.35
CA GLN A 9 -6.82 23.85 -2.60
C GLN A 9 -5.38 23.43 -2.42
N ILE A 10 -5.03 22.28 -2.94
CA ILE A 10 -3.65 21.79 -2.98
C ILE A 10 -3.28 21.59 -4.44
N VAL A 11 -2.19 22.20 -4.88
CA VAL A 11 -1.63 22.05 -6.22
C VAL A 11 -0.14 21.73 -6.11
N LEU A 12 0.26 20.64 -6.72
CA LEU A 12 1.65 20.29 -6.96
C LEU A 12 1.95 20.48 -8.43
N SER A 13 3.03 21.20 -8.76
CA SER A 13 3.45 21.47 -10.13
C SER A 13 4.91 21.06 -10.31
N GLU A 14 5.16 19.98 -11.09
CA GLU A 14 6.49 19.44 -11.41
C GLU A 14 7.39 19.23 -10.18
N VAL A 15 6.81 18.76 -9.07
CA VAL A 15 7.49 18.62 -7.79
C VAL A 15 8.48 17.47 -7.82
N THR A 16 9.75 17.78 -7.54
CA THR A 16 10.82 16.79 -7.35
C THR A 16 11.36 16.88 -5.93
N LYS A 17 11.55 15.72 -5.28
CA LYS A 17 12.15 15.61 -3.95
C LYS A 17 13.13 14.44 -3.90
N SER A 18 14.33 14.74 -3.38
CA SER A 18 15.44 13.81 -3.23
C SER A 18 15.96 13.82 -1.80
N TYR A 19 16.52 12.71 -1.36
CA TYR A 19 17.31 12.61 -0.15
C TYR A 19 18.67 12.04 -0.53
N ASP A 20 19.73 12.80 -0.28
CA ASP A 20 21.08 12.50 -0.74
C ASP A 20 21.09 12.25 -2.27
N THR A 21 21.41 11.03 -2.69
CA THR A 21 21.46 10.63 -4.11
C THR A 21 20.16 9.98 -4.60
N ARG A 22 19.18 9.76 -3.71
CA ARG A 22 17.94 9.05 -4.04
C ARG A 22 16.80 10.02 -4.32
N VAL A 23 16.35 10.06 -5.57
CA VAL A 23 15.10 10.74 -5.93
C VAL A 23 13.92 9.90 -5.45
N VAL A 24 13.02 10.51 -4.67
CA VAL A 24 11.81 9.88 -4.09
C VAL A 24 10.56 10.26 -4.87
N LEU A 25 10.43 11.53 -5.25
CA LEU A 25 9.37 12.04 -6.12
C LEU A 25 10.02 12.75 -7.29
N ASP A 26 9.55 12.49 -8.52
CA ASP A 26 10.10 13.05 -9.76
C ASP A 26 9.01 13.69 -10.61
N ARG A 27 9.07 15.01 -10.75
CA ARG A 27 8.14 15.85 -11.53
C ARG A 27 6.66 15.55 -11.29
N VAL A 28 6.29 15.44 -10.02
CA VAL A 28 4.92 15.13 -9.61
C VAL A 28 4.03 16.35 -9.81
N SER A 29 2.94 16.17 -10.56
CA SER A 29 1.89 17.18 -10.73
C SER A 29 0.53 16.57 -10.39
N CYS A 30 -0.14 17.12 -9.37
CA CYS A 30 -1.47 16.69 -9.00
C CYS A 30 -2.22 17.80 -8.22
N THR A 31 -3.54 17.66 -8.16
CA THR A 31 -4.42 18.61 -7.47
C THR A 31 -5.39 17.88 -6.55
N VAL A 32 -5.58 18.43 -5.34
CA VAL A 32 -6.65 18.03 -4.41
C VAL A 32 -7.66 19.18 -4.33
N ARG A 33 -8.92 18.86 -4.54
CA ARG A 33 -10.02 19.84 -4.58
C ARG A 33 -10.57 20.10 -3.18
N PRO A 34 -11.22 21.24 -2.98
CA PRO A 34 -11.91 21.56 -1.72
C PRO A 34 -12.91 20.46 -1.32
N GLY A 35 -12.85 20.05 -0.04
CA GLY A 35 -13.76 19.05 0.50
C GLY A 35 -13.53 17.60 0.03
N GLU A 36 -12.49 17.33 -0.77
CA GLU A 36 -12.12 15.97 -1.12
C GLU A 36 -11.51 15.23 0.08
N ARG A 37 -11.79 13.94 0.15
CA ARG A 37 -11.16 13.01 1.08
C ARG A 37 -10.27 12.06 0.27
N VAL A 38 -8.96 12.34 0.33
CA VAL A 38 -7.95 11.67 -0.50
C VAL A 38 -7.22 10.63 0.33
N GLY A 39 -7.22 9.38 -0.12
CA GLY A 39 -6.35 8.32 0.39
C GLY A 39 -5.03 8.31 -0.37
N VAL A 40 -3.91 8.24 0.32
CA VAL A 40 -2.58 8.08 -0.30
C VAL A 40 -2.11 6.66 -0.07
N VAL A 41 -1.88 5.93 -1.17
CA VAL A 41 -1.47 4.53 -1.17
C VAL A 41 -0.15 4.34 -1.91
N GLY A 42 0.53 3.25 -1.65
CA GLY A 42 1.79 2.89 -2.30
C GLY A 42 2.64 1.99 -1.41
N ASP A 43 3.70 1.43 -1.95
CA ASP A 43 4.64 0.59 -1.19
C ASP A 43 5.33 1.37 -0.05
N ASN A 44 5.83 0.64 0.95
CA ASN A 44 6.63 1.27 1.99
C ASN A 44 7.93 1.82 1.40
N GLY A 45 8.24 3.08 1.76
CA GLY A 45 9.38 3.81 1.19
C GLY A 45 9.14 4.38 -0.20
N SER A 46 7.89 4.37 -0.71
CA SER A 46 7.54 4.99 -2.00
C SER A 46 7.51 6.52 -1.98
N GLY A 47 7.51 7.14 -0.80
CA GLY A 47 7.45 8.60 -0.66
C GLY A 47 6.12 9.14 -0.13
N LYS A 48 5.21 8.31 0.39
CA LYS A 48 3.91 8.73 0.94
C LYS A 48 4.08 9.79 2.05
N SER A 49 4.89 9.49 3.06
CA SER A 49 5.14 10.42 4.17
C SER A 49 5.91 11.66 3.71
N THR A 50 6.79 11.54 2.70
CA THR A 50 7.46 12.69 2.05
C THR A 50 6.42 13.59 1.39
N LEU A 51 5.49 13.03 0.61
CA LEU A 51 4.39 13.78 0.01
C LEU A 51 3.59 14.51 1.11
N LEU A 52 3.24 13.82 2.19
CA LEU A 52 2.47 14.42 3.29
C LEU A 52 3.23 15.57 3.97
N ARG A 53 4.57 15.43 4.19
CA ARG A 53 5.40 16.51 4.76
C ARG A 53 5.52 17.72 3.84
N LEU A 54 5.59 17.52 2.52
CA LEU A 54 5.55 18.60 1.54
C LEU A 54 4.21 19.35 1.61
N LEU A 55 3.08 18.63 1.69
CA LEU A 55 1.73 19.20 1.82
C LEU A 55 1.55 19.94 3.16
N ALA A 56 2.19 19.44 4.22
CA ALA A 56 2.19 20.10 5.54
C ALA A 56 3.13 21.32 5.64
N GLY A 57 3.88 21.63 4.58
CA GLY A 57 4.90 22.69 4.58
C GLY A 57 6.09 22.41 5.53
N ARG A 58 6.24 21.15 5.99
CA ARG A 58 7.35 20.73 6.86
C ARG A 58 8.64 20.51 6.08
N GLU A 59 8.52 20.22 4.78
CA GLU A 59 9.63 20.12 3.85
C GLU A 59 9.37 20.98 2.62
N ARG A 60 10.45 21.38 1.94
CA ARG A 60 10.37 22.07 0.65
C ARG A 60 10.75 21.13 -0.47
N PRO A 61 10.13 21.23 -1.64
CA PRO A 61 10.57 20.51 -2.82
C PRO A 61 11.96 21.01 -3.27
N ASP A 62 12.73 20.15 -3.94
CA ASP A 62 14.02 20.53 -4.53
C ASP A 62 13.80 21.26 -5.87
N HIS A 63 12.74 20.85 -6.62
CA HIS A 63 12.26 21.51 -7.83
C HIS A 63 10.73 21.51 -7.86
N GLY A 64 10.16 22.42 -8.65
CA GLY A 64 8.71 22.59 -8.76
C GLY A 64 8.12 23.39 -7.60
N GLU A 65 6.81 23.40 -7.50
CA GLU A 65 6.09 24.21 -6.53
C GLU A 65 4.96 23.40 -5.86
N VAL A 66 4.81 23.60 -4.55
CA VAL A 66 3.69 23.09 -3.75
C VAL A 66 2.91 24.28 -3.21
N THR A 67 1.70 24.46 -3.71
CA THR A 67 0.79 25.52 -3.25
C THR A 67 -0.31 24.87 -2.41
N VAL A 68 -0.41 25.26 -1.14
CA VAL A 68 -1.47 24.84 -0.21
C VAL A 68 -2.20 26.06 0.29
N THR A 69 -3.47 26.18 -0.06
CA THR A 69 -4.36 27.22 0.44
C THR A 69 -5.35 26.58 1.41
N ALA A 70 -5.27 26.92 2.68
CA ALA A 70 -6.16 26.43 3.74
C ALA A 70 -6.42 27.55 4.76
N PRO A 71 -7.31 28.50 4.45
CA PRO A 71 -7.57 29.66 5.33
C PRO A 71 -8.06 29.26 6.72
N GLY A 72 -8.79 28.15 6.83
CA GLY A 72 -9.26 27.57 8.10
C GLY A 72 -8.21 26.75 8.84
N GLY A 73 -6.93 26.82 8.45
CA GLY A 73 -5.80 26.15 9.10
C GLY A 73 -5.56 24.72 8.61
N THR A 74 -4.36 24.21 8.92
CA THR A 74 -3.90 22.86 8.58
C THR A 74 -3.60 22.08 9.84
N GLY A 75 -4.23 20.93 10.01
CA GLY A 75 -3.90 19.93 11.03
C GLY A 75 -3.04 18.83 10.43
N HIS A 76 -1.95 18.48 11.08
CA HIS A 76 -1.04 17.45 10.63
C HIS A 76 -0.77 16.44 11.74
N LEU A 77 -1.16 15.19 11.50
CA LEU A 77 -0.74 14.03 12.29
C LEU A 77 0.48 13.41 11.61
N ALA A 78 1.65 13.62 12.19
CA ALA A 78 2.86 12.92 11.80
C ALA A 78 2.90 11.52 12.43
N GLN A 79 3.64 10.60 11.82
CA GLN A 79 3.84 9.24 12.32
C GLN A 79 4.47 9.23 13.74
N THR A 80 5.25 10.25 14.07
CA THR A 80 5.83 10.46 15.40
C THR A 80 5.61 11.90 15.84
N LEU A 81 5.37 12.11 17.15
CA LEU A 81 5.34 13.46 17.72
C LEU A 81 6.78 14.00 17.78
N ASP A 82 7.04 15.12 17.08
CA ASP A 82 8.33 15.83 17.08
C ASP A 82 8.52 16.64 18.39
N LEU A 83 8.32 15.99 19.52
CA LEU A 83 8.50 16.58 20.85
C LEU A 83 9.44 15.72 21.70
N SER A 84 10.20 16.40 22.57
CA SER A 84 11.04 15.71 23.54
C SER A 84 10.21 14.76 24.41
N PRO A 85 10.73 13.58 24.79
CA PRO A 85 10.10 12.70 25.77
C PRO A 85 9.82 13.39 27.12
N ASP A 86 10.57 14.45 27.45
CA ASP A 86 10.39 15.25 28.66
C ASP A 86 9.29 16.30 28.56
N ALA A 87 8.81 16.61 27.36
CA ALA A 87 7.70 17.53 27.14
C ALA A 87 6.42 17.00 27.81
N ARG A 88 5.53 17.91 28.21
CA ARG A 88 4.26 17.59 28.85
C ARG A 88 3.18 17.31 27.81
N VAL A 89 2.19 16.52 28.21
CA VAL A 89 0.98 16.27 27.41
C VAL A 89 0.28 17.58 27.02
N GLY A 90 0.17 18.53 27.94
CA GLY A 90 -0.39 19.86 27.67
C GLY A 90 0.33 20.61 26.56
N GLU A 91 1.66 20.56 26.52
CA GLU A 91 2.47 21.18 25.46
C GLU A 91 2.22 20.55 24.09
N ALA A 92 2.02 19.23 24.04
CA ALA A 92 1.67 18.53 22.81
C ALA A 92 0.27 18.92 22.29
N VAL A 93 -0.68 19.09 23.20
CA VAL A 93 -2.03 19.58 22.87
C VAL A 93 -1.96 21.03 22.38
N ASP A 94 -1.23 21.88 23.05
CA ASP A 94 -1.08 23.31 22.68
C ASP A 94 -0.40 23.47 21.32
N LEU A 95 0.61 22.64 21.03
CA LEU A 95 1.25 22.61 19.70
C LEU A 95 0.27 22.20 18.60
N ALA A 96 -0.56 21.19 18.84
CA ALA A 96 -1.57 20.75 17.86
C ALA A 96 -2.70 21.80 17.68
N LEU A 97 -2.99 22.60 18.72
CA LEU A 97 -3.95 23.69 18.71
C LEU A 97 -3.31 25.07 18.41
N ALA A 98 -2.05 25.11 17.97
CA ALA A 98 -1.27 26.34 17.83
C ALA A 98 -1.99 27.43 17.01
N ASP A 99 -2.67 27.06 15.91
CA ASP A 99 -3.46 27.99 15.10
C ASP A 99 -4.62 28.61 15.88
N LEU A 100 -5.31 27.83 16.72
CA LEU A 100 -6.39 28.32 17.57
C LEU A 100 -5.83 29.21 18.70
N CYS A 101 -4.72 28.81 19.30
CA CYS A 101 -4.02 29.63 20.29
C CYS A 101 -3.54 30.97 19.69
N ALA A 102 -3.03 30.95 18.45
CA ALA A 102 -2.64 32.18 17.75
C ALA A 102 -3.85 33.09 17.46
N LEU A 103 -4.99 32.51 17.06
CA LEU A 103 -6.24 33.28 16.92
C LEU A 103 -6.69 33.90 18.25
N GLU A 104 -6.66 33.12 19.32
CA GLU A 104 -6.99 33.63 20.68
C GLU A 104 -6.07 34.78 21.11
N HIS A 105 -4.77 34.67 20.88
CA HIS A 105 -3.82 35.76 21.15
C HIS A 105 -4.13 37.00 20.32
N ARG A 106 -4.46 36.87 19.03
CA ARG A 106 -4.83 38.00 18.17
C ARG A 106 -6.13 38.64 18.63
N ILE A 107 -7.13 37.85 19.05
CA ILE A 107 -8.39 38.33 19.62
C ILE A 107 -8.09 39.17 20.89
N ARG A 108 -7.33 38.62 21.84
CA ARG A 108 -6.97 39.36 23.09
C ARG A 108 -6.20 40.64 22.79
N ALA A 109 -5.28 40.60 21.81
CA ALA A 109 -4.54 41.80 21.42
C ALA A 109 -5.47 42.89 20.82
N ALA A 110 -6.43 42.47 19.99
CA ALA A 110 -7.44 43.37 19.42
C ALA A 110 -8.38 43.90 20.51
N GLU A 111 -8.82 43.06 21.46
CA GLU A 111 -9.65 43.46 22.61
C GLU A 111 -9.01 44.56 23.43
N ALA A 112 -7.70 44.50 23.68
CA ALA A 112 -6.96 45.51 24.43
C ALA A 112 -6.97 46.91 23.75
N LEU A 113 -7.20 46.94 22.42
CA LEU A 113 -7.18 48.17 21.63
C LEU A 113 -8.60 48.68 21.23
N LEU A 114 -9.66 47.94 21.57
CA LEU A 114 -11.05 48.26 21.16
C LEU A 114 -11.48 49.68 21.55
N HIS A 115 -10.96 50.22 22.66
CA HIS A 115 -11.28 51.56 23.13
C HIS A 115 -10.78 52.68 22.20
N ARG A 116 -9.90 52.35 21.22
CA ARG A 116 -9.35 53.28 20.22
C ARG A 116 -9.61 52.82 18.78
N ALA A 117 -10.34 51.73 18.62
CA ALA A 117 -10.54 51.06 17.32
C ALA A 117 -11.51 51.84 16.43
N GLY A 118 -11.10 52.03 15.18
CA GLY A 118 -11.96 52.54 14.12
C GLY A 118 -12.85 51.42 13.49
N PRO A 119 -13.72 51.78 12.54
CA PRO A 119 -14.62 50.83 11.93
C PRO A 119 -13.93 49.62 11.25
N GLU A 120 -12.77 49.83 10.65
CA GLU A 120 -12.00 48.73 9.99
C GLU A 120 -11.42 47.76 11.01
N GLU A 121 -10.90 48.27 12.14
CA GLU A 121 -10.34 47.44 13.22
C GLU A 121 -11.44 46.65 13.94
N LEU A 122 -12.64 47.24 14.09
CA LEU A 122 -13.82 46.53 14.63
C LEU A 122 -14.31 45.42 13.68
N ALA A 123 -14.30 45.65 12.37
CA ALA A 123 -14.60 44.62 11.40
C ALA A 123 -13.57 43.49 11.45
N ALA A 124 -12.27 43.79 11.48
CA ALA A 124 -11.20 42.78 11.60
C ALA A 124 -11.30 41.99 12.91
N TYR A 125 -11.66 42.63 14.02
CA TYR A 125 -11.95 41.91 15.28
C TYR A 125 -13.14 40.97 15.16
N GLY A 126 -14.23 41.41 14.49
CA GLY A 126 -15.38 40.56 14.19
C GLY A 126 -15.04 39.34 13.37
N ASP A 127 -14.17 39.50 12.36
CA ASP A 127 -13.69 38.39 11.52
C ASP A 127 -12.85 37.37 12.32
N LEU A 128 -11.98 37.87 13.24
CA LEU A 128 -11.21 36.99 14.13
C LEU A 128 -12.10 36.19 15.06
N LEU A 129 -13.12 36.82 15.66
CA LEU A 129 -14.10 36.11 16.50
C LEU A 129 -14.88 35.09 15.73
N ALA A 130 -15.38 35.45 14.53
CA ALA A 130 -16.12 34.53 13.66
C ALA A 130 -15.25 33.32 13.27
N ALA A 131 -13.99 33.53 12.93
CA ALA A 131 -13.06 32.44 12.61
C ALA A 131 -12.80 31.51 13.80
N TYR A 132 -12.63 32.09 15.01
CA TYR A 132 -12.42 31.33 16.25
C TYR A 132 -13.65 30.53 16.66
N GLU A 133 -14.84 31.13 16.58
CA GLU A 133 -16.11 30.46 16.88
C GLU A 133 -16.47 29.38 15.86
N ALA A 134 -16.22 29.64 14.57
CA ALA A 134 -16.44 28.65 13.51
C ALA A 134 -15.65 27.34 13.70
N ARG A 135 -14.49 27.46 14.35
CA ARG A 135 -13.63 26.31 14.72
C ARG A 135 -13.88 25.80 16.14
N GLY A 136 -14.89 26.31 16.82
CA GLY A 136 -15.23 25.93 18.20
C GLY A 136 -14.06 26.16 19.17
N GLY A 137 -13.32 27.23 19.03
CA GLY A 137 -12.06 27.47 19.73
C GLY A 137 -12.16 27.37 21.26
N ARG A 138 -13.28 27.84 21.85
CA ARG A 138 -13.51 27.79 23.32
C ARG A 138 -13.52 26.38 23.91
N ASP A 139 -13.95 25.39 23.10
CA ASP A 139 -14.09 24.00 23.53
C ASP A 139 -12.99 23.06 23.03
N ALA A 140 -11.99 23.60 22.33
CA ALA A 140 -10.98 22.80 21.64
C ALA A 140 -10.25 21.82 22.59
N ARG A 141 -9.81 22.28 23.75
CA ARG A 141 -9.14 21.41 24.76
C ARG A 141 -10.07 20.35 25.34
N ARG A 142 -11.35 20.69 25.58
CA ARG A 142 -12.37 19.73 26.03
C ARG A 142 -12.66 18.68 24.96
N ARG A 143 -12.67 19.09 23.68
CA ARG A 143 -12.80 18.16 22.54
C ARG A 143 -11.66 17.17 22.48
N VAL A 144 -10.41 17.55 22.79
CA VAL A 144 -9.28 16.60 22.85
C VAL A 144 -9.58 15.47 23.82
N ALA A 145 -9.98 15.78 25.06
CA ALA A 145 -10.31 14.76 26.06
C ALA A 145 -11.47 13.85 25.61
N THR A 146 -12.51 14.43 25.00
CA THR A 146 -13.64 13.67 24.49
C THR A 146 -13.24 12.76 23.33
N THR A 147 -12.43 13.25 22.40
CA THR A 147 -11.91 12.51 21.26
C THR A 147 -11.00 11.37 21.72
N LEU A 148 -10.13 11.60 22.71
CA LEU A 148 -9.28 10.57 23.31
C LEU A 148 -10.09 9.38 23.83
N ARG A 149 -11.20 9.65 24.54
CA ARG A 149 -12.09 8.59 25.04
C ARG A 149 -12.72 7.82 23.90
N ARG A 150 -13.12 8.49 22.82
CA ARG A 150 -13.66 7.85 21.60
C ARG A 150 -12.63 7.01 20.84
N LEU A 151 -11.35 7.36 20.96
CA LEU A 151 -10.23 6.62 20.39
C LEU A 151 -9.75 5.48 21.31
N GLY A 152 -10.52 5.13 22.35
CA GLY A 152 -10.25 3.98 23.22
C GLY A 152 -9.36 4.29 24.43
N GLU A 153 -9.04 5.57 24.72
CA GLU A 153 -8.35 5.91 25.99
C GLU A 153 -9.37 5.96 27.14
N ARG A 154 -9.26 5.01 28.07
CA ARG A 154 -10.24 4.85 29.14
C ARG A 154 -10.00 5.73 30.35
N THR A 155 -8.78 6.25 30.49
CA THR A 155 -8.37 7.12 31.60
C THR A 155 -8.02 8.49 31.07
N ASP A 156 -8.45 9.52 31.80
CA ASP A 156 -8.05 10.89 31.48
C ASP A 156 -6.52 11.01 31.68
N ILE A 157 -5.84 11.52 30.67
CA ILE A 157 -4.39 11.73 30.69
C ILE A 157 -4.13 13.10 31.33
N ASP A 158 -3.39 13.10 32.44
CA ASP A 158 -2.97 14.34 33.11
C ASP A 158 -2.15 15.22 32.16
N PRO A 159 -2.55 16.49 31.93
CA PRO A 159 -1.81 17.44 31.11
C PRO A 159 -0.36 17.66 31.54
N ASP A 160 -0.07 17.51 32.83
CA ASP A 160 1.28 17.68 33.40
C ASP A 160 2.17 16.44 33.25
N ARG A 161 1.61 15.33 32.84
CA ARG A 161 2.34 14.08 32.63
C ARG A 161 3.33 14.20 31.47
N ARG A 162 4.54 13.62 31.62
CA ARG A 162 5.57 13.62 30.57
C ARG A 162 5.21 12.65 29.43
N LEU A 163 5.43 13.05 28.19
CA LEU A 163 5.17 12.24 26.99
C LEU A 163 5.95 10.93 26.99
N GLY A 164 7.19 10.93 27.52
CA GLY A 164 8.02 9.73 27.61
C GLY A 164 7.44 8.63 28.51
N THR A 165 6.52 8.97 29.41
CA THR A 165 5.85 8.00 30.29
C THR A 165 4.60 7.35 29.66
N LEU A 166 4.15 7.87 28.52
CA LEU A 166 3.04 7.31 27.76
C LEU A 166 3.51 6.12 26.92
N SER A 167 2.65 5.14 26.75
CA SER A 167 2.89 4.08 25.76
C SER A 167 2.87 4.66 24.33
N GLY A 168 3.44 3.93 23.36
CA GLY A 168 3.39 4.31 21.93
C GLY A 168 1.96 4.57 21.48
N GLY A 169 1.04 3.65 21.75
CA GLY A 169 -0.38 3.79 21.41
C GLY A 169 -1.07 4.96 22.09
N GLN A 170 -0.73 5.28 23.35
CA GLN A 170 -1.25 6.48 24.01
C GLN A 170 -0.78 7.76 23.33
N ARG A 171 0.49 7.82 22.91
CA ARG A 171 1.04 8.96 22.18
C ARG A 171 0.37 9.13 20.81
N SER A 172 0.20 8.04 20.07
CA SER A 172 -0.50 8.07 18.77
C SER A 172 -1.94 8.56 18.91
N ARG A 173 -2.69 8.02 19.88
CA ARG A 173 -4.08 8.45 20.14
C ARG A 173 -4.17 9.91 20.58
N LEU A 174 -3.24 10.39 21.42
CA LEU A 174 -3.19 11.79 21.84
C LEU A 174 -2.96 12.72 20.65
N ALA A 175 -1.99 12.41 19.79
CA ALA A 175 -1.69 13.20 18.60
C ALA A 175 -2.88 13.26 17.64
N LEU A 176 -3.53 12.12 17.40
CA LEU A 176 -4.73 12.05 16.57
C LEU A 176 -5.90 12.84 17.17
N ALA A 177 -6.16 12.69 18.48
CA ALA A 177 -7.21 13.42 19.17
C ALA A 177 -7.01 14.94 19.10
N ALA A 178 -5.78 15.40 19.27
CA ALA A 178 -5.43 16.80 19.21
C ALA A 178 -5.58 17.37 17.78
N ALA A 179 -5.14 16.63 16.75
CA ALA A 179 -5.30 17.00 15.36
C ALA A 179 -6.78 17.09 14.93
N LEU A 180 -7.62 16.16 15.40
CA LEU A 180 -9.06 16.15 15.13
C LEU A 180 -9.78 17.29 15.87
N ALA A 181 -9.44 17.54 17.14
CA ALA A 181 -10.06 18.55 17.98
C ALA A 181 -9.80 19.98 17.51
N ALA A 182 -8.73 20.23 16.76
CA ALA A 182 -8.41 21.51 16.16
C ALA A 182 -9.39 21.94 15.05
N GLU A 183 -10.16 21.00 14.51
CA GLU A 183 -11.11 21.21 13.39
C GLU A 183 -10.54 22.03 12.23
N PRO A 184 -9.32 21.74 11.75
CA PRO A 184 -8.69 22.51 10.68
C PRO A 184 -9.43 22.32 9.36
N GLU A 185 -9.33 23.23 8.42
CA GLU A 185 -9.94 23.07 7.08
C GLU A 185 -9.26 21.98 6.26
N LEU A 186 -7.93 21.88 6.36
CA LEU A 186 -7.12 20.80 5.79
C LEU A 186 -6.61 19.88 6.91
N LEU A 187 -6.90 18.59 6.80
CA LEU A 187 -6.42 17.58 7.73
C LEU A 187 -5.51 16.58 7.00
N LEU A 188 -4.28 16.46 7.45
CA LEU A 188 -3.25 15.56 6.92
C LEU A 188 -2.96 14.47 7.96
N LEU A 189 -3.21 13.22 7.63
CA LEU A 189 -3.07 12.08 8.55
C LEU A 189 -2.08 11.04 7.99
N ASP A 190 -1.09 10.65 8.79
CA ASP A 190 -0.18 9.55 8.45
C ASP A 190 -0.51 8.34 9.33
N GLU A 191 -1.03 7.26 8.71
CA GLU A 191 -1.45 6.00 9.32
C GLU A 191 -2.40 6.16 10.55
N PRO A 192 -3.54 6.87 10.40
CA PRO A 192 -4.39 7.24 11.53
C PRO A 192 -5.12 6.06 12.21
N THR A 193 -5.15 4.90 11.59
CA THR A 193 -5.80 3.69 12.12
C THR A 193 -4.87 2.82 12.96
N ASN A 194 -3.56 3.12 12.96
CA ASN A 194 -2.61 2.39 13.79
C ASN A 194 -2.90 2.60 15.28
N ASP A 195 -2.68 1.56 16.08
CA ASP A 195 -2.89 1.55 17.53
C ASP A 195 -4.34 1.81 17.99
N LEU A 196 -5.32 1.73 17.08
CA LEU A 196 -6.75 1.81 17.38
C LEU A 196 -7.39 0.43 17.35
N ASP A 197 -8.37 0.20 18.22
CA ASP A 197 -9.26 -0.96 18.15
C ASP A 197 -10.36 -0.76 17.08
N ASP A 198 -11.09 -1.81 16.77
CA ASP A 198 -12.12 -1.79 15.73
C ASP A 198 -13.24 -0.77 16.02
N GLU A 199 -13.58 -0.50 17.29
CA GLU A 199 -14.60 0.47 17.70
C GLU A 199 -14.11 1.90 17.47
N ALA A 200 -12.88 2.20 17.88
CA ALA A 200 -12.25 3.49 17.69
C ALA A 200 -12.06 3.83 16.18
N VAL A 201 -11.66 2.82 15.38
CA VAL A 201 -11.56 3.02 13.93
C VAL A 201 -12.92 3.27 13.30
N ALA A 202 -13.97 2.55 13.68
CA ALA A 202 -15.32 2.78 13.17
C ALA A 202 -15.82 4.20 13.50
N TRP A 203 -15.57 4.66 14.74
CA TRP A 203 -15.89 6.02 15.13
C TRP A 203 -15.08 7.05 14.31
N LEU A 204 -13.77 6.82 14.11
CA LEU A 204 -12.91 7.71 13.31
C LEU A 204 -13.40 7.81 11.85
N GLU A 205 -13.77 6.69 11.23
CA GLU A 205 -14.33 6.63 9.87
C GLU A 205 -15.60 7.50 9.76
N GLU A 206 -16.53 7.36 10.72
CA GLU A 206 -17.76 8.13 10.75
C GLU A 206 -17.49 9.63 10.96
N HIS A 207 -16.61 9.97 11.91
CA HIS A 207 -16.21 11.34 12.19
C HIS A 207 -15.60 12.02 10.96
N LEU A 208 -14.66 11.35 10.27
CA LEU A 208 -14.01 11.88 9.07
C LEU A 208 -14.97 12.00 7.86
N ARG A 209 -15.96 11.10 7.76
CA ARG A 209 -17.01 11.20 6.72
C ARG A 209 -17.96 12.38 6.94
N ALA A 210 -18.31 12.65 8.18
CA ALA A 210 -19.20 13.74 8.55
C ALA A 210 -18.54 15.13 8.40
N ARG A 211 -17.20 15.16 8.36
CA ARG A 211 -16.42 16.38 8.24
C ARG A 211 -16.58 17.05 6.87
N ARG A 212 -16.62 18.39 6.85
CA ARG A 212 -16.75 19.20 5.62
C ARG A 212 -15.42 19.65 5.02
N GLY A 213 -14.31 19.59 5.77
CA GLY A 213 -12.98 19.99 5.33
C GLY A 213 -12.33 18.99 4.37
N THR A 214 -11.20 19.37 3.81
CA THR A 214 -10.36 18.52 2.97
C THR A 214 -9.53 17.57 3.85
N LEU A 215 -9.45 16.31 3.45
CA LEU A 215 -8.67 15.26 4.11
C LEU A 215 -7.67 14.67 3.14
N VAL A 216 -6.41 14.50 3.59
CA VAL A 216 -5.42 13.65 2.93
C VAL A 216 -4.91 12.65 3.96
N ALA A 217 -5.15 11.37 3.75
CA ALA A 217 -4.76 10.32 4.68
C ALA A 217 -3.88 9.27 3.99
N VAL A 218 -2.68 9.07 4.53
CA VAL A 218 -1.83 7.92 4.18
C VAL A 218 -2.30 6.75 5.03
N THR A 219 -2.67 5.63 4.43
CA THR A 219 -3.04 4.43 5.18
C THR A 219 -2.98 3.17 4.33
N HIS A 220 -2.76 2.05 4.99
CA HIS A 220 -2.86 0.71 4.42
C HIS A 220 -4.20 0.03 4.74
N ASP A 221 -5.04 0.63 5.58
CA ASP A 221 -6.38 0.10 5.91
C ASP A 221 -7.34 0.28 4.74
N ARG A 222 -7.61 -0.83 4.04
CA ARG A 222 -8.46 -0.87 2.85
C ARG A 222 -9.94 -0.59 3.13
N LEU A 223 -10.43 -0.95 4.33
CA LEU A 223 -11.80 -0.60 4.73
C LEU A 223 -11.94 0.89 4.99
N PHE A 224 -10.93 1.49 5.62
CA PHE A 224 -10.88 2.94 5.79
C PHE A 224 -10.85 3.65 4.43
N LEU A 225 -9.99 3.20 3.50
CA LEU A 225 -9.94 3.76 2.14
C LEU A 225 -11.31 3.66 1.44
N ASP A 226 -11.97 2.51 1.51
CA ASP A 226 -13.26 2.27 0.85
C ASP A 226 -14.38 3.13 1.45
N ARG A 227 -14.41 3.27 2.77
CA ARG A 227 -15.48 3.98 3.48
C ARG A 227 -15.32 5.49 3.52
N VAL A 228 -14.09 5.98 3.61
CA VAL A 228 -13.81 7.39 3.89
C VAL A 228 -13.42 8.16 2.63
N THR A 229 -12.66 7.56 1.70
CA THR A 229 -12.05 8.33 0.61
C THR A 229 -12.96 8.53 -0.59
N THR A 230 -12.84 9.70 -1.23
CA THR A 230 -13.52 10.05 -2.49
C THR A 230 -12.56 9.99 -3.69
N ALA A 231 -11.26 10.04 -3.43
CA ALA A 231 -10.20 9.88 -4.42
C ALA A 231 -8.99 9.18 -3.80
N VAL A 232 -8.15 8.58 -4.62
CA VAL A 232 -6.91 7.92 -4.20
C VAL A 232 -5.74 8.49 -5.00
N LEU A 233 -4.64 8.79 -4.31
CA LEU A 233 -3.33 9.08 -4.89
C LEU A 233 -2.43 7.87 -4.69
N GLU A 234 -1.99 7.26 -5.76
CA GLU A 234 -1.02 6.18 -5.73
C GLU A 234 0.39 6.73 -5.94
N VAL A 235 1.26 6.51 -4.97
CA VAL A 235 2.68 6.85 -5.05
C VAL A 235 3.44 5.64 -5.56
N ASP A 236 3.89 5.70 -6.81
CA ASP A 236 4.62 4.64 -7.49
C ASP A 236 6.12 4.78 -7.22
N ALA A 237 6.68 3.85 -6.44
CA ALA A 237 8.09 3.86 -6.06
C ALA A 237 9.04 3.62 -7.24
N ASP A 238 8.63 2.83 -8.24
CA ASP A 238 9.46 2.49 -9.39
C ASP A 238 9.55 3.65 -10.38
N ARG A 239 8.41 4.31 -10.62
CA ARG A 239 8.32 5.47 -11.51
C ARG A 239 8.59 6.79 -10.78
N ARG A 240 8.56 6.81 -9.45
CA ARG A 240 8.71 7.99 -8.57
C ARG A 240 7.66 9.07 -8.85
N THR A 241 6.49 8.67 -9.32
CA THR A 241 5.38 9.53 -9.72
C THR A 241 4.17 9.31 -8.82
N VAL A 242 3.23 10.25 -8.89
CA VAL A 242 1.94 10.15 -8.21
C VAL A 242 0.83 10.11 -9.25
N ARG A 243 -0.06 9.12 -9.14
CA ARG A 243 -1.23 8.98 -10.00
C ARG A 243 -2.51 9.17 -9.21
N ARG A 244 -3.45 9.92 -9.77
CA ARG A 244 -4.74 10.19 -9.14
C ARG A 244 -5.84 9.34 -9.76
N PHE A 245 -6.65 8.71 -8.87
CA PHE A 245 -7.85 7.96 -9.22
C PHE A 245 -9.06 8.61 -8.54
N GLY A 246 -10.11 8.85 -9.30
CA GLY A 246 -11.40 9.30 -8.78
C GLY A 246 -12.24 8.13 -8.25
N ASN A 247 -13.44 8.44 -7.72
CA ASN A 247 -14.40 7.46 -7.21
C ASN A 247 -13.86 6.57 -6.07
N GLY A 248 -13.00 7.15 -5.21
CA GLY A 248 -12.49 6.49 -4.02
C GLY A 248 -11.67 5.23 -4.31
N TYR A 249 -11.67 4.30 -3.33
CA TYR A 249 -10.89 3.07 -3.43
C TYR A 249 -11.40 2.13 -4.53
N GLY A 250 -12.71 2.04 -4.74
CA GLY A 250 -13.30 1.27 -5.85
C GLY A 250 -12.83 1.77 -7.22
N GLY A 251 -12.75 3.10 -7.41
CA GLY A 251 -12.21 3.70 -8.63
C GLY A 251 -10.72 3.42 -8.85
N PHE A 252 -9.93 3.38 -7.77
CA PHE A 252 -8.52 2.96 -7.82
C PHE A 252 -8.39 1.51 -8.31
N LEU A 253 -9.16 0.57 -7.74
CA LEU A 253 -9.13 -0.83 -8.15
C LEU A 253 -9.55 -1.02 -9.62
N ALA A 254 -10.64 -0.36 -10.03
CA ALA A 254 -11.10 -0.38 -11.42
C ALA A 254 -10.06 0.18 -12.39
N GLY A 255 -9.40 1.30 -12.03
CA GLY A 255 -8.34 1.90 -12.82
C GLY A 255 -7.13 0.97 -13.00
N ARG A 256 -6.72 0.29 -11.92
CA ARG A 256 -5.63 -0.72 -11.97
C ARG A 256 -6.00 -1.93 -12.84
N ALA A 257 -7.23 -2.42 -12.73
CA ALA A 257 -7.72 -3.52 -13.56
C ALA A 257 -7.76 -3.13 -15.05
N ALA A 258 -8.24 -1.92 -15.36
CA ALA A 258 -8.25 -1.40 -16.73
C ALA A 258 -6.84 -1.24 -17.31
N GLU A 259 -5.88 -0.77 -16.51
CA GLU A 259 -4.47 -0.66 -16.93
C GLU A 259 -3.86 -2.04 -17.22
N ARG A 260 -4.11 -3.03 -16.35
CA ARG A 260 -3.67 -4.42 -16.59
C ARG A 260 -4.23 -4.96 -17.90
N ALA A 261 -5.54 -4.85 -18.11
CA ALA A 261 -6.21 -5.32 -19.32
C ALA A 261 -5.70 -4.59 -20.58
N ARG A 262 -5.31 -3.31 -20.48
CA ARG A 262 -4.68 -2.58 -21.57
C ARG A 262 -3.31 -3.15 -21.92
N ARG A 263 -2.44 -3.38 -20.90
CA ARG A 263 -1.10 -3.96 -21.12
C ARG A 263 -1.17 -5.38 -21.71
N GLU A 264 -2.15 -6.17 -21.27
CA GLU A 264 -2.39 -7.51 -21.84
C GLU A 264 -2.73 -7.43 -23.32
N ARG A 265 -3.65 -6.53 -23.71
CA ARG A 265 -3.99 -6.32 -25.13
C ARG A 265 -2.82 -5.80 -25.94
N GLU A 266 -2.09 -4.79 -25.47
CA GLU A 266 -0.92 -4.23 -26.15
C GLU A 266 0.15 -5.30 -26.39
N TYR A 267 0.36 -6.20 -25.43
CA TYR A 267 1.30 -7.31 -25.56
C TYR A 267 0.81 -8.39 -26.52
N GLU A 268 -0.47 -8.75 -26.50
CA GLU A 268 -1.06 -9.69 -27.44
C GLU A 268 -1.03 -9.17 -28.89
N GLU A 269 -1.37 -7.91 -29.09
CA GLU A 269 -1.28 -7.23 -30.39
C GLU A 269 0.16 -7.24 -30.92
N TRP A 270 1.13 -6.88 -30.08
CA TRP A 270 2.54 -6.94 -30.42
C TRP A 270 2.97 -8.37 -30.79
N ARG A 271 2.57 -9.38 -30.01
CA ARG A 271 2.88 -10.78 -30.31
C ARG A 271 2.27 -11.25 -31.63
N GLU A 272 1.06 -10.82 -31.96
CA GLU A 272 0.42 -11.14 -33.22
C GLU A 272 1.13 -10.45 -34.39
N GLU A 273 1.55 -9.21 -34.22
CA GLU A 273 2.32 -8.52 -35.24
C GLU A 273 3.68 -9.18 -35.51
N VAL A 274 4.42 -9.58 -34.47
CA VAL A 274 5.67 -10.35 -34.59
C VAL A 274 5.43 -11.66 -35.35
N ARG A 275 4.47 -12.47 -34.89
CA ARG A 275 4.12 -13.73 -35.56
C ARG A 275 3.68 -13.55 -37.02
N SER A 276 2.98 -12.46 -37.34
CA SER A 276 2.57 -12.13 -38.69
C SER A 276 3.76 -11.75 -39.58
N ALA A 277 4.68 -10.93 -39.04
CA ALA A 277 5.90 -10.54 -39.75
C ALA A 277 6.84 -11.75 -39.99
N GLU A 278 7.00 -12.65 -39.01
CA GLU A 278 7.75 -13.89 -39.12
C GLU A 278 7.17 -14.80 -40.22
N ARG A 279 5.86 -15.08 -40.18
CA ARG A 279 5.18 -15.89 -41.20
C ARG A 279 5.36 -15.31 -42.62
N LEU A 280 5.27 -13.99 -42.78
CA LEU A 280 5.46 -13.33 -44.07
C LEU A 280 6.92 -13.42 -44.52
N ALA A 281 7.88 -13.34 -43.61
CA ALA A 281 9.30 -13.51 -43.93
C ALA A 281 9.61 -14.96 -44.33
N ASP A 282 9.09 -15.98 -43.64
CA ASP A 282 9.37 -17.41 -43.86
C ASP A 282 8.62 -18.00 -45.07
N THR A 283 7.32 -17.70 -45.20
CA THR A 283 6.49 -18.25 -46.32
C THR A 283 7.05 -17.86 -47.67
N ASN A 284 7.70 -16.69 -47.75
CA ASN A 284 8.28 -16.25 -49.02
C ASN A 284 9.68 -16.83 -49.28
N ILE A 285 10.45 -17.26 -48.27
CA ILE A 285 11.73 -17.96 -48.46
C ILE A 285 11.50 -19.31 -49.15
N GLY A 286 10.51 -20.10 -48.70
CA GLY A 286 10.17 -21.37 -49.35
C GLY A 286 9.69 -21.24 -50.79
N ARG A 287 8.93 -20.17 -51.11
CA ARG A 287 8.47 -19.90 -52.48
C ARG A 287 9.60 -19.43 -53.41
N PHE A 288 10.60 -18.69 -52.94
CA PHE A 288 11.76 -18.28 -53.73
C PHE A 288 12.73 -19.43 -54.02
N ALA A 289 12.88 -20.37 -53.08
CA ALA A 289 13.69 -21.57 -53.29
C ALA A 289 13.08 -22.51 -54.35
N ALA A 290 11.77 -22.47 -54.55
CA ALA A 290 11.02 -23.31 -55.50
C ALA A 290 10.97 -22.70 -56.94
N ILE A 291 11.46 -21.48 -57.19
CA ILE A 291 11.46 -20.86 -58.52
C ILE A 291 12.70 -21.32 -59.28
N PRO A 292 12.55 -22.02 -60.47
CA PRO A 292 13.68 -22.47 -61.26
C PRO A 292 14.54 -21.29 -61.72
N ARG A 293 15.84 -21.34 -61.45
CA ARG A 293 16.81 -20.31 -61.87
C ARG A 293 17.01 -20.17 -63.36
N LYS A 294 16.48 -21.11 -64.20
CA LYS A 294 16.52 -21.06 -65.66
C LYS A 294 15.11 -21.17 -66.19
N LEU A 295 14.62 -20.15 -66.86
CA LEU A 295 13.39 -20.17 -67.64
C LEU A 295 13.65 -20.93 -68.96
N PRO A 296 12.71 -21.80 -69.42
CA PRO A 296 12.80 -22.46 -70.73
C PRO A 296 12.87 -21.40 -71.85
N ARG A 297 13.74 -21.63 -72.86
CA ARG A 297 13.83 -20.78 -74.06
C ARG A 297 12.50 -20.93 -74.84
N GLY A 298 11.63 -19.89 -74.78
CA GLY A 298 10.36 -19.88 -75.53
C GLY A 298 9.26 -18.98 -74.97
N PHE A 299 9.47 -18.24 -73.88
CA PHE A 299 8.46 -17.35 -73.36
C PHE A 299 8.54 -15.95 -74.02
N SER A 300 7.48 -15.57 -74.74
CA SER A 300 7.31 -14.21 -75.31
C SER A 300 7.19 -13.15 -74.20
N GLY A 301 7.67 -11.93 -74.46
CA GLY A 301 7.99 -10.85 -73.50
C GLY A 301 6.94 -10.48 -72.47
N ALA A 302 5.62 -10.69 -72.67
CA ALA A 302 4.56 -10.35 -71.71
C ALA A 302 4.52 -11.26 -70.47
N GLY A 303 4.87 -12.55 -70.65
CA GLY A 303 4.93 -13.52 -69.54
C GLY A 303 6.13 -13.31 -68.65
N ALA A 304 7.29 -12.97 -69.24
CA ALA A 304 8.51 -12.67 -68.51
C ALA A 304 8.40 -11.37 -67.71
N PHE A 305 7.70 -10.35 -68.21
CA PHE A 305 7.45 -9.10 -67.53
C PHE A 305 6.53 -9.29 -66.31
N ARG A 306 5.42 -10.06 -66.44
CA ARG A 306 4.53 -10.39 -65.33
C ARG A 306 5.22 -11.24 -64.25
N ALA A 307 6.10 -12.18 -64.64
CA ALA A 307 6.88 -12.96 -63.67
C ALA A 307 7.87 -12.09 -62.88
N ARG A 308 8.61 -11.17 -63.55
CA ARG A 308 9.53 -10.23 -62.92
C ARG A 308 8.79 -9.25 -62.00
N SER A 309 7.65 -8.69 -62.42
CA SER A 309 6.83 -7.78 -61.60
C SER A 309 6.34 -8.47 -60.35
N ARG A 310 5.86 -9.73 -60.42
CA ARG A 310 5.47 -10.53 -59.24
C ARG A 310 6.65 -10.83 -58.32
N THR A 311 7.84 -11.10 -58.86
CA THR A 311 9.06 -11.36 -58.09
C THR A 311 9.56 -10.10 -57.37
N HIS A 312 9.52 -8.92 -58.04
CA HIS A 312 9.86 -7.65 -57.40
C HIS A 312 8.89 -7.26 -56.29
N GLY A 313 7.58 -7.47 -56.49
CA GLY A 313 6.58 -7.22 -55.45
C GLY A 313 6.72 -8.15 -54.26
N ALA A 314 7.07 -9.43 -54.50
CA ALA A 314 7.32 -10.39 -53.41
C ALA A 314 8.62 -10.05 -52.63
N ALA A 315 9.72 -9.68 -53.32
CA ALA A 315 10.97 -9.28 -52.69
C ALA A 315 10.80 -7.99 -51.85
N SER A 316 10.01 -7.03 -52.33
CA SER A 316 9.67 -5.82 -51.57
C SER A 316 8.89 -6.17 -50.27
N ARG A 317 7.87 -7.06 -50.36
CA ARG A 317 7.09 -7.51 -49.18
C ARG A 317 7.96 -8.21 -48.13
N ILE A 318 8.91 -9.03 -48.55
CA ILE A 318 9.87 -9.68 -47.63
C ILE A 318 10.74 -8.64 -46.94
N ARG A 319 11.27 -7.67 -47.68
CA ARG A 319 12.08 -6.61 -47.10
C ARG A 319 11.29 -5.83 -46.06
N THR A 320 10.09 -5.39 -46.41
CA THR A 320 9.19 -4.67 -45.50
C THR A 320 8.83 -5.51 -44.28
N ALA A 321 8.56 -6.82 -44.46
CA ALA A 321 8.29 -7.71 -43.33
C ALA A 321 9.50 -7.87 -42.41
N ARG A 322 10.71 -7.99 -42.95
CA ARG A 322 11.96 -8.07 -42.16
C ARG A 322 12.27 -6.75 -41.44
N GLU A 323 12.09 -5.62 -42.09
CA GLU A 323 12.25 -4.30 -41.48
C GLU A 323 11.22 -4.07 -40.34
N ARG A 324 9.97 -4.58 -40.53
CA ARG A 324 8.95 -4.53 -39.48
C ARG A 324 9.31 -5.44 -38.33
N LEU A 325 9.72 -6.68 -38.58
CA LEU A 325 10.16 -7.62 -37.58
C LEU A 325 11.34 -7.06 -36.77
N HIS A 326 12.33 -6.51 -37.44
CA HIS A 326 13.48 -5.87 -36.79
C HIS A 326 13.05 -4.75 -35.84
N ARG A 327 12.18 -3.84 -36.29
CA ARG A 327 11.65 -2.76 -35.44
C ARG A 327 10.86 -3.28 -34.22
N LEU A 328 10.04 -4.31 -34.41
CA LEU A 328 9.27 -4.93 -33.34
C LEU A 328 10.15 -5.66 -32.32
N THR A 329 11.26 -6.25 -32.75
CA THR A 329 12.23 -6.95 -31.89
C THR A 329 13.23 -6.00 -31.23
N GLU A 330 13.54 -4.86 -31.82
CA GLU A 330 14.36 -3.81 -31.18
C GLU A 330 13.62 -3.09 -30.04
N ASN A 331 12.30 -2.95 -30.15
CA ASN A 331 11.46 -2.32 -29.14
C ASN A 331 10.34 -3.27 -28.69
N PRO A 332 10.68 -4.33 -27.95
CA PRO A 332 9.68 -5.30 -27.51
C PRO A 332 8.73 -4.70 -26.48
N VAL A 333 7.44 -4.98 -26.63
CA VAL A 333 6.47 -4.68 -25.58
C VAL A 333 6.72 -5.67 -24.43
N PRO A 334 6.97 -5.20 -23.19
CA PRO A 334 7.23 -6.08 -22.07
C PRO A 334 5.98 -6.93 -21.76
N PRO A 335 6.15 -8.21 -21.40
CA PRO A 335 5.02 -9.05 -21.02
C PRO A 335 4.32 -8.47 -19.78
N PRO A 336 2.98 -8.52 -19.73
CA PRO A 336 2.25 -8.10 -18.55
C PRO A 336 2.63 -9.00 -17.35
N PRO A 337 2.64 -8.46 -16.13
CA PRO A 337 2.87 -9.26 -14.92
C PRO A 337 1.83 -10.38 -14.81
N ARG A 338 2.27 -11.60 -14.54
CA ARG A 338 1.37 -12.72 -14.30
C ARG A 338 0.65 -12.54 -12.95
N PRO A 339 -0.60 -12.99 -12.81
CA PRO A 339 -1.28 -12.98 -11.53
C PRO A 339 -0.57 -13.89 -10.53
N LEU A 340 -0.60 -13.51 -9.26
CA LEU A 340 -0.15 -14.38 -8.18
C LEU A 340 -1.00 -15.66 -8.17
N THR A 341 -0.36 -16.82 -8.08
CA THR A 341 -1.06 -18.11 -8.04
C THR A 341 -0.31 -19.05 -7.12
N PHE A 342 -0.94 -19.48 -6.04
CA PHE A 342 -0.37 -20.52 -5.20
C PHE A 342 -0.74 -21.88 -5.76
N THR A 343 0.27 -22.71 -6.01
CA THR A 343 0.05 -24.09 -6.46
C THR A 343 -0.07 -24.97 -5.21
N GLY A 344 -1.30 -25.38 -4.89
CA GLY A 344 -1.60 -26.35 -3.85
C GLY A 344 -2.00 -27.69 -4.46
N ARG A 345 -1.58 -28.79 -3.87
CA ARG A 345 -2.15 -30.12 -4.15
C ARG A 345 -2.99 -30.55 -2.96
N PHE A 346 -4.21 -30.93 -3.26
CA PHE A 346 -5.05 -31.64 -2.32
C PHE A 346 -4.46 -33.06 -2.16
N ILE A 347 -3.99 -33.40 -0.95
CA ILE A 347 -3.58 -34.77 -0.62
C ILE A 347 -4.71 -35.37 0.20
N GLU A 348 -5.43 -36.35 -0.38
CA GLU A 348 -6.45 -37.08 0.35
C GLU A 348 -5.84 -37.94 1.47
N GLY A 349 -6.54 -38.00 2.61
CA GLY A 349 -6.17 -38.82 3.77
C GLY A 349 -5.32 -38.12 4.82
N ALA A 350 -4.91 -38.88 5.85
CA ALA A 350 -4.21 -38.39 7.03
C ALA A 350 -2.89 -37.66 6.75
N ALA A 351 -2.26 -37.93 5.61
CA ALA A 351 -1.00 -37.27 5.23
C ALA A 351 -1.15 -35.78 4.89
N GLY A 352 -2.38 -35.31 4.63
CA GLY A 352 -2.67 -33.87 4.36
C GLY A 352 -3.29 -33.15 5.55
N ALA A 353 -3.60 -33.83 6.64
CA ALA A 353 -4.21 -33.26 7.82
C ALA A 353 -3.19 -32.53 8.71
N VAL A 354 -3.66 -31.54 9.45
CA VAL A 354 -2.91 -30.86 10.50
C VAL A 354 -3.49 -31.25 11.84
N GLU A 355 -2.66 -31.80 12.73
CA GLU A 355 -3.07 -32.21 14.07
C GLU A 355 -2.14 -31.58 15.12
N LEU A 356 -2.73 -30.92 16.10
CA LEU A 356 -2.10 -30.49 17.34
C LEU A 356 -2.87 -31.11 18.51
N ALA A 357 -2.19 -31.84 19.37
CA ALA A 357 -2.77 -32.42 20.58
C ALA A 357 -2.04 -31.85 21.81
N GLY A 358 -2.65 -30.86 22.46
CA GLY A 358 -2.08 -30.20 23.63
C GLY A 358 -0.73 -29.55 23.40
N ALA A 359 -0.45 -29.07 22.19
CA ALA A 359 0.83 -28.46 21.82
C ALA A 359 1.02 -27.13 22.57
N ALA A 360 2.14 -27.01 23.33
CA ALA A 360 2.42 -25.84 24.14
C ALA A 360 3.90 -25.44 24.05
N VAL A 361 4.14 -24.12 24.20
CA VAL A 361 5.46 -23.52 24.36
C VAL A 361 5.41 -22.59 25.57
N PRO A 362 6.00 -22.97 26.71
CA PRO A 362 5.90 -22.21 27.95
C PRO A 362 6.26 -20.74 27.80
N GLY A 363 5.41 -19.86 28.29
CA GLY A 363 5.58 -18.40 28.21
C GLY A 363 5.34 -17.78 26.82
N ARG A 364 4.95 -18.59 25.80
CA ARG A 364 4.70 -18.12 24.43
C ARG A 364 3.41 -18.64 23.82
N LEU A 365 3.02 -19.89 24.11
CA LEU A 365 1.81 -20.52 23.56
C LEU A 365 1.22 -21.45 24.60
N GLU A 366 0.00 -21.17 25.03
CA GLU A 366 -0.80 -22.07 25.87
C GLU A 366 -1.14 -23.37 25.13
N PRO A 367 -1.48 -24.46 25.86
CA PRO A 367 -1.82 -25.72 25.22
C PRO A 367 -2.95 -25.59 24.20
N VAL A 368 -2.64 -25.89 22.93
CA VAL A 368 -3.60 -25.84 21.82
C VAL A 368 -3.86 -27.24 21.30
N THR A 369 -5.15 -27.58 21.18
CA THR A 369 -5.61 -28.78 20.47
C THR A 369 -6.41 -28.33 19.26
N LEU A 370 -5.97 -28.77 18.06
CA LEU A 370 -6.53 -28.34 16.79
C LEU A 370 -6.38 -29.47 15.77
N GLU A 371 -7.45 -29.73 15.04
CA GLU A 371 -7.45 -30.58 13.86
C GLU A 371 -7.96 -29.80 12.66
N LEU A 372 -7.24 -29.85 11.53
CA LEU A 372 -7.67 -29.30 10.26
C LEU A 372 -7.63 -30.39 9.19
N ALA A 373 -8.75 -30.55 8.53
CA ALA A 373 -8.84 -31.41 7.37
C ALA A 373 -8.03 -30.82 6.19
N PRO A 374 -7.58 -31.66 5.23
CA PRO A 374 -6.94 -31.16 4.02
C PRO A 374 -7.84 -30.16 3.28
N GLY A 375 -7.25 -29.01 2.88
CA GLY A 375 -8.00 -27.91 2.24
C GLY A 375 -8.82 -27.02 3.18
N GLU A 376 -8.86 -27.30 4.48
CA GLU A 376 -9.54 -26.46 5.45
C GLU A 376 -8.84 -25.10 5.62
N ARG A 377 -9.61 -24.08 5.94
CA ARG A 377 -9.14 -22.70 6.14
C ARG A 377 -9.36 -22.27 7.57
N LEU A 378 -8.31 -21.77 8.22
CA LEU A 378 -8.32 -21.30 9.59
C LEU A 378 -7.85 -19.86 9.70
N LEU A 379 -8.65 -19.01 10.34
CA LEU A 379 -8.26 -17.69 10.78
C LEU A 379 -7.94 -17.74 12.29
N VAL A 380 -6.71 -17.37 12.64
CA VAL A 380 -6.27 -17.27 14.03
C VAL A 380 -6.31 -15.82 14.47
N THR A 381 -7.03 -15.53 15.54
CA THR A 381 -7.20 -14.21 16.15
C THR A 381 -6.78 -14.25 17.62
N GLY A 382 -6.69 -13.09 18.25
CA GLY A 382 -6.35 -12.94 19.66
C GLY A 382 -5.46 -11.72 19.92
N PRO A 383 -5.28 -11.32 21.19
CA PRO A 383 -4.49 -10.15 21.57
C PRO A 383 -3.00 -10.30 21.20
N ASN A 384 -2.27 -9.19 21.22
CA ASN A 384 -0.83 -9.23 21.04
C ASN A 384 -0.17 -10.00 22.18
N GLY A 385 0.75 -10.91 21.83
CA GLY A 385 1.41 -11.80 22.79
C GLY A 385 0.61 -13.06 23.16
N ALA A 386 -0.55 -13.34 22.53
CA ALA A 386 -1.32 -14.58 22.75
C ALA A 386 -0.70 -15.84 22.10
N GLY A 387 0.47 -15.71 21.44
CA GLY A 387 1.16 -16.86 20.84
C GLY A 387 0.80 -17.15 19.39
N LYS A 388 0.14 -16.22 18.67
CA LYS A 388 -0.27 -16.43 17.27
C LYS A 388 0.89 -16.82 16.36
N SER A 389 1.96 -16.01 16.33
CA SER A 389 3.18 -16.31 15.54
C SER A 389 3.88 -17.58 16.02
N THR A 390 3.89 -17.82 17.36
CA THR A 390 4.45 -19.04 17.93
C THR A 390 3.71 -20.28 17.42
N LEU A 391 2.38 -20.24 17.35
CA LEU A 391 1.57 -21.32 16.77
C LEU A 391 1.96 -21.58 15.30
N LEU A 392 2.15 -20.54 14.50
CA LEU A 392 2.57 -20.72 13.11
C LEU A 392 3.98 -21.32 12.98
N HIS A 393 4.94 -20.91 13.85
CA HIS A 393 6.28 -21.51 13.88
C HIS A 393 6.25 -22.98 14.32
N VAL A 394 5.37 -23.35 15.25
CA VAL A 394 5.16 -24.74 15.65
C VAL A 394 4.59 -25.57 14.51
N LEU A 395 3.58 -25.05 13.79
CA LEU A 395 3.00 -25.69 12.60
C LEU A 395 3.99 -25.79 11.43
N ALA A 396 4.91 -24.84 11.31
CA ALA A 396 5.97 -24.87 10.29
C ALA A 396 7.10 -25.86 10.62
N GLY A 397 7.10 -26.44 11.82
CA GLY A 397 8.18 -27.31 12.29
C GLY A 397 9.48 -26.56 12.66
N GLU A 398 9.44 -25.24 12.77
CA GLU A 398 10.60 -24.40 13.11
C GLU A 398 10.82 -24.31 14.61
N LEU A 399 9.76 -24.47 15.39
CA LEU A 399 9.78 -24.47 16.84
C LEU A 399 9.11 -25.75 17.36
N PRO A 400 9.87 -26.71 17.93
CA PRO A 400 9.27 -27.90 18.50
C PRO A 400 8.45 -27.51 19.75
N PRO A 401 7.24 -28.06 19.92
CA PRO A 401 6.48 -27.87 21.16
C PRO A 401 7.21 -28.54 22.32
N VAL A 402 7.13 -27.95 23.52
CA VAL A 402 7.69 -28.55 24.73
C VAL A 402 6.74 -29.62 25.29
N GLN A 403 5.43 -29.46 25.04
CA GLN A 403 4.40 -30.41 25.41
C GLN A 403 3.48 -30.68 24.22
N GLY A 404 2.89 -31.86 24.20
CA GLY A 404 1.94 -32.26 23.16
C GLY A 404 2.60 -32.81 21.92
N VAL A 405 1.79 -33.02 20.87
CA VAL A 405 2.21 -33.58 19.58
C VAL A 405 1.73 -32.69 18.47
N VAL A 406 2.57 -32.55 17.42
CA VAL A 406 2.25 -31.83 16.21
C VAL A 406 2.50 -32.72 14.99
N ARG A 407 1.52 -32.80 14.10
CA ARG A 407 1.65 -33.44 12.79
C ARG A 407 1.22 -32.47 11.73
N THR A 408 2.05 -32.30 10.73
CA THR A 408 1.79 -31.41 9.59
C THR A 408 2.20 -32.09 8.28
N PRO A 409 1.63 -31.66 7.13
CA PRO A 409 2.02 -32.16 5.83
C PRO A 409 3.50 -31.87 5.51
N ALA A 410 4.06 -32.59 4.52
CA ALA A 410 5.47 -32.48 4.17
C ALA A 410 5.86 -31.11 3.54
N ARG A 411 4.92 -30.46 2.80
CA ARG A 411 5.20 -29.22 2.07
C ARG A 411 4.52 -28.04 2.72
N VAL A 412 5.19 -27.48 3.73
CA VAL A 412 4.71 -26.33 4.47
C VAL A 412 5.38 -25.06 3.95
N GLY A 413 4.59 -24.02 3.73
CA GLY A 413 5.04 -22.65 3.44
C GLY A 413 4.69 -21.73 4.58
N LEU A 414 5.65 -20.97 5.09
CA LEU A 414 5.43 -19.95 6.10
C LEU A 414 5.85 -18.58 5.57
N LEU A 415 4.92 -17.62 5.60
CA LEU A 415 5.18 -16.19 5.49
C LEU A 415 5.29 -15.63 6.90
N ARG A 416 6.51 -15.26 7.32
CA ARG A 416 6.78 -14.81 8.69
C ARG A 416 6.40 -13.34 8.87
N GLN A 417 6.10 -12.93 10.10
CA GLN A 417 5.98 -11.52 10.44
C GLN A 417 7.33 -10.81 10.40
N ASP A 418 8.38 -11.45 10.93
CA ASP A 418 9.74 -10.94 10.91
C ASP A 418 10.33 -11.01 9.49
N ASP A 419 11.25 -10.10 9.22
CA ASP A 419 11.94 -9.98 7.93
C ASP A 419 13.24 -10.78 7.93
N PRO A 420 13.27 -12.00 7.39
CA PRO A 420 14.46 -12.84 7.38
C PRO A 420 15.55 -12.31 6.46
N TRP A 421 15.25 -11.35 5.61
CA TRP A 421 16.11 -10.82 4.56
C TRP A 421 16.80 -9.50 4.94
N ALA A 422 16.52 -8.95 6.12
CA ALA A 422 17.02 -7.62 6.52
C ALA A 422 18.54 -7.50 6.52
N ALA A 423 19.25 -8.61 6.82
CA ALA A 423 20.71 -8.67 6.84
C ALA A 423 21.34 -9.31 5.60
N GLU A 424 20.54 -9.78 4.63
CA GLU A 424 21.02 -10.53 3.46
C GLU A 424 21.83 -9.63 2.50
N ARG A 425 23.07 -10.02 2.23
CA ARG A 425 24.00 -9.27 1.39
C ARG A 425 23.98 -9.67 -0.09
N ARG A 426 23.55 -10.89 -0.38
CA ARG A 426 23.41 -11.38 -1.76
C ARG A 426 22.23 -10.71 -2.45
N SER A 427 22.30 -10.64 -3.76
CA SER A 427 21.18 -10.19 -4.59
C SER A 427 20.12 -11.30 -4.75
N THR A 428 18.95 -10.95 -5.26
CA THR A 428 17.90 -11.94 -5.59
C THR A 428 18.40 -12.98 -6.59
N VAL A 429 19.20 -12.55 -7.58
CA VAL A 429 19.79 -13.43 -8.60
C VAL A 429 20.80 -14.39 -7.98
N GLU A 430 21.64 -13.92 -7.07
CA GLU A 430 22.62 -14.77 -6.37
C GLU A 430 21.97 -15.77 -5.40
N LEU A 431 20.84 -15.40 -4.79
CA LEU A 431 20.11 -16.27 -3.86
C LEU A 431 19.36 -17.41 -4.56
N PHE A 432 18.70 -17.10 -5.65
CA PHE A 432 17.73 -18.01 -6.26
C PHE A 432 18.08 -18.41 -7.70
N GLY A 433 19.07 -17.79 -8.29
CA GLY A 433 19.42 -17.94 -9.69
C GLY A 433 18.64 -17.01 -10.63
N PRO A 434 19.19 -16.75 -11.84
CA PRO A 434 18.60 -15.78 -12.77
C PRO A 434 17.23 -16.21 -13.30
N GLU A 435 17.05 -17.49 -13.61
CA GLU A 435 15.78 -18.02 -14.12
C GLU A 435 14.64 -17.89 -13.10
N TYR A 436 14.93 -18.16 -11.83
CA TYR A 436 13.96 -18.00 -10.76
C TYR A 436 13.62 -16.51 -10.55
N ALA A 437 14.63 -15.65 -10.48
CA ALA A 437 14.45 -14.22 -10.28
C ALA A 437 13.59 -13.61 -11.39
N ASP A 438 13.85 -13.99 -12.65
CA ASP A 438 13.05 -13.53 -13.79
C ASP A 438 11.62 -14.10 -13.75
N ARG A 439 11.46 -15.40 -13.58
CA ARG A 439 10.16 -16.09 -13.67
C ARG A 439 9.23 -15.78 -12.50
N PHE A 440 9.71 -15.81 -11.27
CA PHE A 440 8.89 -15.76 -10.06
C PHE A 440 8.94 -14.41 -9.33
N VAL A 441 9.86 -13.55 -9.67
CA VAL A 441 9.94 -12.22 -9.05
C VAL A 441 9.56 -11.13 -10.05
N ALA A 442 10.29 -10.98 -11.13
CA ALA A 442 10.00 -9.99 -12.17
C ALA A 442 8.75 -10.37 -12.99
N GLY A 443 8.62 -11.65 -13.39
CA GLY A 443 7.50 -12.13 -14.18
C GLY A 443 6.13 -12.10 -13.47
N LEU A 444 6.13 -12.00 -12.13
CA LEU A 444 4.93 -11.72 -11.33
C LEU A 444 4.75 -10.21 -11.03
N GLY A 445 5.66 -9.35 -11.49
CA GLY A 445 5.62 -7.91 -11.23
C GLY A 445 5.82 -7.55 -9.76
N LEU A 446 6.44 -8.42 -8.98
CA LEU A 446 6.68 -8.20 -7.55
C LEU A 446 7.82 -7.22 -7.31
N LEU A 447 8.90 -7.31 -8.11
CA LEU A 447 10.01 -6.37 -8.10
C LEU A 447 10.32 -5.92 -9.53
N ASN A 448 10.91 -4.72 -9.64
CA ASN A 448 11.47 -4.23 -10.90
C ASN A 448 12.70 -5.08 -11.27
N PRO A 449 12.88 -5.46 -12.55
CA PRO A 449 14.08 -6.16 -13.01
C PRO A 449 15.41 -5.49 -12.59
N ALA A 450 15.46 -4.15 -12.54
CA ALA A 450 16.62 -3.40 -12.10
C ALA A 450 17.01 -3.65 -10.62
N ASP A 451 16.06 -4.06 -9.78
CA ASP A 451 16.29 -4.34 -8.36
C ASP A 451 16.78 -5.77 -8.09
N LEU A 452 16.68 -6.68 -9.06
CA LEU A 452 17.04 -8.09 -8.89
C LEU A 452 18.54 -8.32 -8.64
N ALA A 453 19.39 -7.44 -9.19
CA ALA A 453 20.84 -7.48 -9.01
C ALA A 453 21.33 -6.75 -7.75
N ARG A 454 20.45 -6.03 -7.03
CA ARG A 454 20.82 -5.31 -5.81
C ARG A 454 20.87 -6.23 -4.61
N PRO A 455 21.78 -5.98 -3.62
CA PRO A 455 21.77 -6.70 -2.35
C PRO A 455 20.41 -6.62 -1.67
N VAL A 456 19.84 -7.76 -1.27
CA VAL A 456 18.46 -7.84 -0.73
C VAL A 456 18.27 -6.94 0.50
N ARG A 457 19.29 -6.78 1.35
CA ARG A 457 19.26 -5.84 2.48
C ARG A 457 19.01 -4.38 2.10
N THR A 458 19.29 -3.97 0.84
CA THR A 458 19.08 -2.60 0.35
C THR A 458 17.67 -2.38 -0.21
N LEU A 459 16.91 -3.44 -0.37
CA LEU A 459 15.50 -3.37 -0.75
C LEU A 459 14.66 -2.83 0.43
N SER A 460 13.52 -2.23 0.13
CA SER A 460 12.58 -1.84 1.17
C SER A 460 11.95 -3.07 1.85
N ALA A 461 11.39 -2.90 3.06
CA ALA A 461 10.68 -3.98 3.75
C ALA A 461 9.55 -4.56 2.88
N GLY A 462 8.80 -3.72 2.16
CA GLY A 462 7.77 -4.17 1.23
C GLY A 462 8.32 -4.97 0.05
N GLN A 463 9.46 -4.57 -0.52
CA GLN A 463 10.12 -5.32 -1.58
C GLN A 463 10.63 -6.68 -1.09
N ARG A 464 11.20 -6.75 0.13
CA ARG A 464 11.61 -8.02 0.73
C ARG A 464 10.41 -8.92 1.05
N ARG A 465 9.28 -8.33 1.47
CA ARG A 465 8.02 -9.07 1.65
C ARG A 465 7.50 -9.68 0.35
N LYS A 466 7.58 -8.94 -0.75
CA LYS A 466 7.24 -9.44 -2.09
C LYS A 466 8.16 -10.58 -2.53
N LEU A 467 9.46 -10.51 -2.21
CA LEU A 467 10.40 -11.60 -2.47
C LEU A 467 10.05 -12.87 -1.69
N GLU A 468 9.59 -12.73 -0.45
CA GLU A 468 9.14 -13.86 0.35
C GLU A 468 7.86 -14.50 -0.22
N LEU A 469 6.91 -13.69 -0.70
CA LEU A 469 5.74 -14.18 -1.44
C LEU A 469 6.14 -14.93 -2.71
N ALA A 470 7.09 -14.41 -3.49
CA ALA A 470 7.60 -15.10 -4.69
C ALA A 470 8.14 -16.49 -4.35
N ARG A 471 8.84 -16.63 -3.22
CA ARG A 471 9.38 -17.91 -2.73
C ARG A 471 8.26 -18.93 -2.42
N LEU A 472 7.14 -18.46 -1.89
CA LEU A 472 5.99 -19.33 -1.59
C LEU A 472 5.23 -19.74 -2.85
N VAL A 473 5.07 -18.82 -3.81
CA VAL A 473 4.39 -19.08 -5.09
C VAL A 473 5.18 -20.04 -5.99
N ALA A 474 6.50 -20.05 -5.88
CA ALA A 474 7.38 -20.82 -6.75
C ALA A 474 7.34 -22.35 -6.53
N ARG A 475 6.75 -22.82 -5.45
CA ARG A 475 6.74 -24.24 -5.06
C ARG A 475 5.32 -24.72 -4.72
N PRO A 476 5.00 -26.00 -4.96
CA PRO A 476 3.73 -26.57 -4.51
C PRO A 476 3.72 -26.70 -2.97
N LEU A 477 2.59 -26.33 -2.35
CA LEU A 477 2.39 -26.34 -0.91
C LEU A 477 1.14 -27.14 -0.55
N ASP A 478 1.20 -27.90 0.54
CA ASP A 478 0.07 -28.60 1.14
C ASP A 478 -0.56 -27.78 2.26
N LEU A 479 0.30 -27.07 3.02
CA LEU A 479 -0.07 -26.18 4.11
C LEU A 479 0.59 -24.81 3.88
N LEU A 480 -0.23 -23.77 3.84
CA LEU A 480 0.22 -22.37 3.75
C LEU A 480 -0.11 -21.64 5.05
N LEU A 481 0.91 -21.14 5.70
CA LEU A 481 0.86 -20.39 6.95
C LEU A 481 1.21 -18.93 6.68
N LEU A 482 0.33 -18.01 7.04
CA LEU A 482 0.52 -16.59 6.78
C LEU A 482 0.44 -15.79 8.09
N ASP A 483 1.55 -15.14 8.46
CA ASP A 483 1.60 -14.23 9.60
C ASP A 483 1.61 -12.79 9.12
N GLU A 484 0.51 -12.08 9.39
CA GLU A 484 0.25 -10.70 8.96
C GLU A 484 0.61 -10.47 7.47
N PRO A 485 -0.05 -11.20 6.54
CA PRO A 485 0.36 -11.21 5.12
C PRO A 485 0.17 -9.85 4.43
N THR A 486 -0.66 -8.98 4.97
CA THR A 486 -0.97 -7.68 4.38
C THR A 486 0.00 -6.58 4.79
N ASN A 487 0.79 -6.80 5.86
CA ASN A 487 1.74 -5.82 6.35
C ASN A 487 2.83 -5.51 5.32
N HIS A 488 3.14 -4.23 5.16
CA HIS A 488 4.17 -3.70 4.25
C HIS A 488 3.89 -3.90 2.76
N LEU A 489 2.72 -4.40 2.38
CA LEU A 489 2.30 -4.54 0.99
C LEU A 489 1.39 -3.38 0.57
N ALA A 490 1.54 -2.92 -0.67
CA ALA A 490 0.58 -1.97 -1.24
C ALA A 490 -0.79 -2.62 -1.40
N PRO A 491 -1.89 -1.87 -1.23
CA PRO A 491 -3.25 -2.40 -1.32
C PRO A 491 -3.54 -3.21 -2.60
N ALA A 492 -2.96 -2.83 -3.73
CA ALA A 492 -3.12 -3.58 -4.98
C ALA A 492 -2.51 -4.99 -4.92
N VAL A 493 -1.36 -5.16 -4.28
CA VAL A 493 -0.71 -6.47 -4.10
C VAL A 493 -1.50 -7.33 -3.11
N VAL A 494 -2.09 -6.70 -2.10
CA VAL A 494 -2.95 -7.39 -1.12
C VAL A 494 -4.21 -7.94 -1.80
N GLU A 495 -4.85 -7.19 -2.70
CA GLU A 495 -6.00 -7.67 -3.48
C GLU A 495 -5.61 -8.88 -4.35
N GLU A 496 -4.44 -8.84 -5.00
CA GLU A 496 -3.93 -9.99 -5.78
C GLU A 496 -3.64 -11.20 -4.90
N LEU A 497 -3.07 -10.97 -3.71
CA LEU A 497 -2.82 -12.02 -2.72
C LEU A 497 -4.15 -12.68 -2.28
N GLU A 498 -5.16 -11.90 -1.94
CA GLU A 498 -6.48 -12.43 -1.56
C GLU A 498 -7.13 -13.23 -2.68
N ALA A 499 -7.06 -12.74 -3.91
CA ALA A 499 -7.54 -13.49 -5.08
C ALA A 499 -6.80 -14.82 -5.26
N ALA A 500 -5.47 -14.83 -5.08
CA ALA A 500 -4.67 -16.05 -5.15
C ALA A 500 -5.01 -17.03 -4.02
N LEU A 501 -5.20 -16.54 -2.79
CA LEU A 501 -5.61 -17.35 -1.64
C LEU A 501 -7.01 -17.93 -1.81
N ALA A 502 -7.93 -17.22 -2.48
CA ALA A 502 -9.27 -17.74 -2.75
C ALA A 502 -9.24 -19.03 -3.59
N HIS A 503 -8.26 -19.15 -4.49
CA HIS A 503 -8.10 -20.31 -5.40
C HIS A 503 -7.09 -21.35 -4.90
N PHE A 504 -6.46 -21.13 -3.73
CA PHE A 504 -5.51 -22.08 -3.17
C PHE A 504 -6.22 -23.35 -2.71
N GLY A 505 -5.84 -24.51 -3.23
CA GLY A 505 -6.45 -25.81 -2.95
C GLY A 505 -5.89 -26.54 -1.72
N GLY A 506 -4.80 -26.05 -1.10
CA GLY A 506 -4.22 -26.63 0.11
C GLY A 506 -4.85 -26.07 1.41
N THR A 507 -4.38 -26.59 2.55
CA THR A 507 -4.80 -26.10 3.87
C THR A 507 -4.18 -24.71 4.14
N LEU A 508 -4.99 -23.77 4.64
CA LEU A 508 -4.60 -22.38 4.85
C LEU A 508 -4.81 -21.96 6.31
N VAL A 509 -3.76 -21.44 6.94
CA VAL A 509 -3.84 -20.82 8.26
C VAL A 509 -3.37 -19.37 8.16
N VAL A 510 -4.20 -18.43 8.56
CA VAL A 510 -3.92 -16.99 8.49
C VAL A 510 -4.03 -16.37 9.87
N VAL A 511 -3.00 -15.61 10.23
CA VAL A 511 -3.02 -14.66 11.35
C VAL A 511 -3.07 -13.26 10.74
N THR A 512 -4.08 -12.46 11.05
CA THR A 512 -4.13 -11.09 10.54
C THR A 512 -4.96 -10.14 11.40
N HIS A 513 -4.54 -8.88 11.42
CA HIS A 513 -5.29 -7.75 11.94
C HIS A 513 -6.03 -6.97 10.83
N ASP A 514 -5.80 -7.29 9.54
CA ASP A 514 -6.51 -6.65 8.42
C ASP A 514 -8.02 -6.90 8.52
N ARG A 515 -8.76 -5.82 8.73
CA ARG A 515 -10.22 -5.85 8.97
C ARG A 515 -10.99 -6.39 7.77
N ARG A 516 -10.54 -6.09 6.55
CA ARG A 516 -11.20 -6.52 5.31
C ARG A 516 -10.96 -8.01 5.07
N LEU A 517 -9.72 -8.47 5.24
CA LEU A 517 -9.39 -9.89 5.15
C LEU A 517 -10.16 -10.71 6.20
N ARG A 518 -10.22 -10.23 7.46
CA ARG A 518 -11.01 -10.88 8.52
C ARG A 518 -12.50 -10.94 8.22
N ALA A 519 -13.07 -9.85 7.68
CA ALA A 519 -14.49 -9.79 7.33
C ALA A 519 -14.85 -10.71 6.15
N GLY A 520 -13.96 -10.81 5.15
CA GLY A 520 -14.14 -11.64 3.95
C GLY A 520 -13.74 -13.11 4.14
N PHE A 521 -13.10 -13.47 5.24
CA PHE A 521 -12.54 -14.81 5.43
C PHE A 521 -13.63 -15.87 5.58
N ARG A 522 -13.61 -16.84 4.70
CA ARG A 522 -14.52 -17.99 4.70
C ARG A 522 -13.79 -19.21 5.25
N GLY A 523 -14.02 -19.56 6.51
CA GLY A 523 -13.38 -20.70 7.16
C GLY A 523 -13.62 -20.69 8.67
N ARG A 524 -12.97 -21.63 9.34
CA ARG A 524 -13.00 -21.76 10.79
C ARG A 524 -12.23 -20.61 11.44
N ARG A 525 -12.62 -20.23 12.67
CA ARG A 525 -11.91 -19.21 13.47
C ARG A 525 -11.42 -19.84 14.77
N LEU A 526 -10.19 -19.52 15.14
CA LEU A 526 -9.57 -19.87 16.42
C LEU A 526 -9.16 -18.59 17.13
N GLU A 527 -9.69 -18.35 18.32
CA GLU A 527 -9.28 -17.23 19.14
C GLU A 527 -8.31 -17.72 20.23
N LEU A 528 -7.07 -17.25 20.17
CA LEU A 528 -6.08 -17.51 21.21
C LEU A 528 -6.27 -16.51 22.35
N GLN A 529 -6.32 -17.02 23.58
CA GLN A 529 -6.40 -16.22 24.79
C GLN A 529 -5.01 -16.02 25.38
N ARG A 530 -4.82 -14.91 26.07
CA ARG A 530 -3.63 -14.68 26.88
C ARG A 530 -3.93 -15.08 28.30
N GLU A 531 -3.08 -15.90 28.91
CA GLU A 531 -3.17 -16.11 30.35
C GLU A 531 -3.07 -14.76 31.09
N PRO A 532 -3.96 -14.44 32.02
CA PRO A 532 -3.77 -13.29 32.88
C PRO A 532 -2.44 -13.46 33.60
N ALA A 533 -1.54 -12.49 33.44
CA ALA A 533 -0.22 -12.52 34.06
C ALA A 533 -0.39 -12.90 35.54
N ALA A 534 0.02 -14.11 35.88
CA ALA A 534 0.06 -14.55 37.27
C ALA A 534 0.88 -13.50 38.01
N SER A 535 0.25 -12.83 38.96
CA SER A 535 0.90 -11.84 39.82
C SER A 535 2.13 -12.50 40.43
N ARG A 536 3.31 -12.16 39.88
CA ARG A 536 4.56 -12.52 40.55
C ARG A 536 4.53 -11.84 41.91
N ARG A 537 4.22 -12.64 42.94
CA ARG A 537 4.50 -12.27 44.31
C ARG A 537 5.99 -12.41 44.57
#